data_ccf5a94ae33ee0dc32b8e3b2c11dd860
#
_entry.id   ccf5a94ae33ee0dc32b8e3b2c11dd860
#
_cell.length_a   1.000
_cell.length_b   1.000
_cell.length_c   1.000
_cell.angle_alpha   90.00
_cell.angle_beta   90.00
_cell.angle_gamma   90.00
#
_symmetry.space_group_name_H-M   'P 1'
#
loop_
_entity.id
_entity.type
_entity.pdbx_description
1 polymer ?
#
loop_
_entity_poly.entity_id
_entity_poly.type
_entity_poly.pdbx_seq_one_letter_code
_entity_poly.pdbx_strand_id
1 'polypeptide(L)'
;MAQGLAIAATCSCIVAGCLFVADGQAQAQTATQTPPAQVTPAPAASTQAAPLSPMQEKALKPKDTFKECANCPEMMVVPAGSFTMGSPTSEPGHSADEGPQHTVTIARQFAVGRFEVTFDEWDACAADGGCNGYKPSDEGWGRGRRPVINVSWDDAKAYVAWLSKKTGKSYRLLSAAEYEYATRAGTQTAYPWGNAVGTNNANCHACGSQWDARQTAPVGSFAANGFGLYDMVGNVEEWMEDCYHDSYSGAPADGSAWIEGADCSSRIVRAGSWFFAPAFLRSAKRYWFTTDYRLNYLGFRVARTLAP
;
A
#
# COMPACT_ATOMS: atom_id res chain seq x y z
N MET A 1 6.87 34.81 47.91
CA MET A 1 7.88 34.57 48.94
C MET A 1 8.51 33.22 48.69
N ALA A 2 9.84 33.21 48.72
CA ALA A 2 10.82 32.13 48.73
C ALA A 2 10.97 31.34 47.41
N GLN A 3 11.93 31.58 46.56
CA GLN A 3 13.39 31.31 46.59
C GLN A 3 13.62 29.79 46.79
N GLY A 4 14.24 29.01 45.90
CA GLY A 4 15.47 29.15 45.13
C GLY A 4 16.34 27.94 45.46
N LEU A 5 16.95 27.29 44.55
CA LEU A 5 18.38 26.91 44.64
C LEU A 5 18.83 26.11 43.39
N ALA A 6 19.74 26.67 42.64
CA ALA A 6 20.54 26.00 41.63
C ALA A 6 21.76 25.35 42.32
N ILE A 7 22.17 24.16 41.88
CA ILE A 7 23.49 23.62 42.19
C ILE A 7 24.15 23.19 40.87
N ALA A 8 25.17 23.94 40.48
CA ALA A 8 26.15 23.55 39.49
C ALA A 8 27.27 22.76 40.16
N ALA A 9 27.69 21.67 39.60
CA ALA A 9 28.91 20.95 39.98
C ALA A 9 29.83 20.84 38.77
N THR A 10 30.85 21.67 38.78
CA THR A 10 32.04 21.57 37.93
C THR A 10 33.01 20.55 38.55
N CYS A 11 33.51 19.64 37.77
CA CYS A 11 34.66 18.83 38.16
C CYS A 11 35.73 18.93 37.07
N SER A 12 36.79 19.72 37.43
CA SER A 12 38.08 19.73 36.74
C SER A 12 38.96 18.59 37.25
N CYS A 13 39.63 17.87 36.38
CA CYS A 13 40.81 17.10 36.75
C CYS A 13 41.93 17.29 35.73
N ILE A 14 43.05 17.63 36.28
CA ILE A 14 44.31 18.08 35.73
C ILE A 14 45.18 16.87 35.34
N VAL A 15 45.85 17.02 34.23
CA VAL A 15 47.02 16.40 33.61
C VAL A 15 48.06 15.77 34.54
N ALA A 16 48.60 14.61 34.18
CA ALA A 16 49.99 14.25 34.38
C ALA A 16 50.48 13.33 33.23
N GLY A 17 51.51 13.79 32.55
CA GLY A 17 52.12 13.09 31.42
C GLY A 17 53.13 12.03 31.88
N CYS A 18 53.41 11.06 31.02
CA CYS A 18 54.64 10.29 30.98
C CYS A 18 55.02 10.03 29.54
N LEU A 19 56.15 10.60 29.13
CA LEU A 19 56.87 10.28 27.92
C LEU A 19 57.59 8.92 28.12
N PHE A 20 57.35 7.97 27.19
CA PHE A 20 58.31 6.91 26.89
C PHE A 20 58.61 6.91 25.41
N VAL A 21 59.86 7.18 25.08
CA VAL A 21 60.45 6.99 23.76
C VAL A 21 60.92 5.55 23.67
N ALA A 22 60.48 4.84 22.66
CA ALA A 22 61.10 3.58 22.28
C ALA A 22 61.16 3.53 20.74
N ASP A 23 62.40 3.67 20.24
CA ASP A 23 62.76 3.39 18.86
C ASP A 23 62.53 1.93 18.53
N GLY A 24 61.70 1.64 17.51
CA GLY A 24 61.53 0.34 16.94
C GLY A 24 61.31 0.46 15.45
N GLN A 25 62.36 0.26 14.68
CA GLN A 25 62.28 0.17 13.21
C GLN A 25 61.45 -1.06 12.83
N ALA A 26 60.27 -0.86 12.28
CA ALA A 26 59.47 -1.89 11.64
C ALA A 26 59.59 -1.80 10.10
N GLN A 27 60.12 -2.87 9.52
CA GLN A 27 60.26 -3.07 8.07
C GLN A 27 58.87 -3.08 7.42
N ALA A 28 58.66 -2.31 6.39
CA ALA A 28 57.47 -2.29 5.59
C ALA A 28 57.41 -3.58 4.72
N GLN A 29 56.52 -4.49 5.05
CA GLN A 29 56.09 -5.54 4.14
C GLN A 29 55.05 -4.99 3.17
N THR A 30 55.43 -4.94 1.90
CA THR A 30 54.54 -4.63 0.79
C THR A 30 53.52 -5.76 0.59
N ALA A 31 52.32 -5.59 1.16
CA ALA A 31 51.22 -6.50 0.86
C ALA A 31 50.65 -6.16 -0.52
N THR A 32 50.81 -7.08 -1.45
CA THR A 32 50.18 -7.03 -2.79
C THR A 32 48.65 -7.11 -2.61
N GLN A 33 47.96 -5.99 -2.73
CA GLN A 33 46.48 -5.98 -2.71
C GLN A 33 45.96 -6.51 -4.04
N THR A 34 45.30 -7.65 -4.02
CA THR A 34 44.48 -8.16 -5.11
C THR A 34 43.31 -7.20 -5.32
N PRO A 35 43.04 -6.70 -6.54
CA PRO A 35 41.90 -5.81 -6.78
C PRO A 35 40.58 -6.55 -6.44
N PRO A 36 39.60 -5.86 -5.85
CA PRO A 36 38.31 -6.47 -5.58
C PRO A 36 37.63 -6.91 -6.88
N ALA A 37 37.10 -8.13 -6.86
CA ALA A 37 36.32 -8.68 -7.97
C ALA A 37 35.18 -7.71 -8.33
N GLN A 38 35.14 -7.27 -9.58
CA GLN A 38 34.03 -6.49 -10.11
C GLN A 38 32.78 -7.38 -10.05
N VAL A 39 31.88 -7.04 -9.13
CA VAL A 39 30.51 -7.58 -9.10
C VAL A 39 29.80 -6.98 -10.32
N THR A 40 29.65 -7.77 -11.37
CA THR A 40 28.79 -7.44 -12.50
C THR A 40 27.37 -7.27 -11.95
N PRO A 41 26.72 -6.12 -12.10
CA PRO A 41 25.32 -5.99 -11.69
C PRO A 41 24.49 -6.99 -12.48
N ALA A 42 23.64 -7.75 -11.77
CA ALA A 42 22.64 -8.61 -12.40
C ALA A 42 21.84 -7.77 -13.40
N PRO A 43 21.48 -8.33 -14.58
CA PRO A 43 20.72 -7.59 -15.56
C PRO A 43 19.44 -7.06 -14.90
N ALA A 44 19.28 -5.75 -14.87
CA ALA A 44 18.08 -5.09 -14.44
C ALA A 44 16.91 -5.70 -15.25
N ALA A 45 15.93 -6.27 -14.57
CA ALA A 45 14.72 -6.74 -15.21
C ALA A 45 14.20 -5.60 -16.08
N SER A 46 14.11 -5.82 -17.39
CA SER A 46 13.65 -4.85 -18.35
C SER A 46 12.22 -4.50 -17.97
N THR A 47 12.01 -3.32 -17.40
CA THR A 47 10.69 -2.77 -17.13
C THR A 47 10.02 -2.55 -18.47
N GLN A 48 9.15 -3.46 -18.86
CA GLN A 48 8.40 -3.39 -20.10
C GLN A 48 7.50 -2.14 -20.04
N ALA A 49 7.83 -1.15 -20.83
CA ALA A 49 7.10 0.12 -20.90
C ALA A 49 6.00 0.11 -21.98
N ALA A 50 5.44 -1.06 -22.29
CA ALA A 50 4.40 -1.25 -23.30
C ALA A 50 3.35 -2.27 -22.83
N PRO A 51 2.07 -2.16 -23.28
CA PRO A 51 1.03 -3.11 -22.96
C PRO A 51 1.43 -4.55 -23.28
N LEU A 52 1.12 -5.48 -22.38
CA LEU A 52 1.40 -6.90 -22.58
C LEU A 52 0.69 -7.44 -23.83
N SER A 53 1.40 -8.19 -24.66
CA SER A 53 0.76 -8.99 -25.70
C SER A 53 -0.05 -10.14 -25.08
N PRO A 54 -1.04 -10.72 -25.80
CA PRO A 54 -1.82 -11.86 -25.29
C PRO A 54 -0.95 -13.05 -24.84
N MET A 55 0.17 -13.29 -25.53
CA MET A 55 1.12 -14.36 -25.20
C MET A 55 1.84 -14.07 -23.86
N GLN A 56 2.29 -12.84 -23.66
CA GLN A 56 2.94 -12.41 -22.41
C GLN A 56 1.96 -12.48 -21.24
N GLU A 57 0.72 -12.05 -21.46
CA GLU A 57 -0.34 -12.08 -20.45
C GLU A 57 -0.66 -13.50 -19.99
N LYS A 58 -0.74 -14.46 -20.95
CA LYS A 58 -0.93 -15.89 -20.64
C LYS A 58 0.28 -16.53 -19.92
N ALA A 59 1.47 -15.99 -20.09
CA ALA A 59 2.68 -16.50 -19.45
C ALA A 59 2.84 -16.02 -18.00
N LEU A 60 2.04 -15.04 -17.56
CA LEU A 60 2.10 -14.48 -16.20
C LEU A 60 1.80 -15.55 -15.15
N LYS A 61 2.59 -15.54 -14.10
CA LYS A 61 2.44 -16.41 -12.92
C LYS A 61 2.12 -15.55 -11.69
N PRO A 62 1.52 -16.14 -10.65
CA PRO A 62 1.36 -15.48 -9.36
C PRO A 62 2.67 -14.85 -8.87
N LYS A 63 2.58 -13.60 -8.42
CA LYS A 63 3.68 -12.74 -7.96
C LYS A 63 4.59 -12.18 -9.06
N ASP A 64 4.32 -12.43 -10.33
CA ASP A 64 4.97 -11.66 -11.39
C ASP A 64 4.52 -10.19 -11.32
N THR A 65 5.43 -9.28 -11.65
CA THR A 65 5.13 -7.86 -11.77
C THR A 65 5.27 -7.40 -13.20
N PHE A 66 4.46 -6.43 -13.59
CA PHE A 66 4.57 -5.80 -14.90
C PHE A 66 4.12 -4.34 -14.85
N LYS A 67 4.51 -3.59 -15.89
CA LYS A 67 4.14 -2.20 -16.08
C LYS A 67 3.83 -1.96 -17.55
N GLU A 68 2.69 -1.37 -17.88
CA GLU A 68 2.21 -1.27 -19.26
C GLU A 68 2.49 0.07 -19.93
N CYS A 69 3.02 1.04 -19.21
CA CYS A 69 3.62 2.28 -19.73
C CYS A 69 4.56 2.88 -18.69
N ALA A 70 5.39 3.85 -19.08
CA ALA A 70 6.38 4.46 -18.18
C ALA A 70 5.76 5.03 -16.90
N ASN A 71 4.60 5.68 -17.02
CA ASN A 71 3.87 6.32 -15.91
C ASN A 71 2.61 5.54 -15.49
N CYS A 72 2.48 4.26 -15.89
CA CYS A 72 1.41 3.39 -15.42
C CYS A 72 1.77 2.82 -14.03
N PRO A 73 0.78 2.41 -13.22
CA PRO A 73 1.03 1.65 -12.00
C PRO A 73 1.80 0.35 -12.26
N GLU A 74 2.67 0.00 -11.33
CA GLU A 74 3.26 -1.34 -11.28
C GLU A 74 2.21 -2.33 -10.79
N MET A 75 1.95 -3.37 -11.57
CA MET A 75 0.94 -4.38 -11.28
C MET A 75 1.57 -5.64 -10.72
N MET A 76 0.88 -6.28 -9.77
CA MET A 76 1.24 -7.56 -9.16
C MET A 76 0.18 -8.61 -9.52
N VAL A 77 0.60 -9.77 -10.00
CA VAL A 77 -0.32 -10.88 -10.29
C VAL A 77 -0.70 -11.61 -9.01
N VAL A 78 -2.01 -11.57 -8.70
CA VAL A 78 -2.62 -12.25 -7.56
C VAL A 78 -3.20 -13.59 -8.03
N PRO A 79 -2.92 -14.72 -7.33
CA PRO A 79 -3.39 -16.04 -7.73
C PRO A 79 -4.92 -16.17 -7.65
N ALA A 80 -5.47 -17.13 -8.39
CA ALA A 80 -6.80 -17.66 -8.09
C ALA A 80 -6.80 -18.40 -6.75
N GLY A 81 -7.95 -18.48 -6.09
CA GLY A 81 -8.08 -19.17 -4.80
C GLY A 81 -9.39 -18.86 -4.10
N SER A 82 -9.55 -19.40 -2.89
CA SER A 82 -10.72 -19.14 -2.06
C SER A 82 -10.28 -18.68 -0.67
N PHE A 83 -11.13 -17.89 -0.01
CA PHE A 83 -10.89 -17.42 1.35
C PHE A 83 -12.21 -17.23 2.09
N THR A 84 -12.13 -17.08 3.40
CA THR A 84 -13.27 -16.66 4.23
C THR A 84 -13.25 -15.14 4.34
N MET A 85 -14.25 -14.49 3.75
CA MET A 85 -14.45 -13.03 3.82
C MET A 85 -15.18 -12.63 5.10
N GLY A 86 -14.81 -11.49 5.66
CA GLY A 86 -15.37 -10.98 6.90
C GLY A 86 -14.58 -11.42 8.15
N SER A 87 -15.07 -11.07 9.31
CA SER A 87 -14.44 -11.42 10.59
C SER A 87 -15.42 -12.15 11.53
N PRO A 88 -14.91 -13.03 12.43
CA PRO A 88 -15.75 -13.63 13.46
C PRO A 88 -16.12 -12.58 14.51
N THR A 89 -17.27 -12.75 15.18
CA THR A 89 -17.72 -11.86 16.25
C THR A 89 -16.76 -11.77 17.43
N SER A 90 -15.86 -12.75 17.57
CA SER A 90 -14.80 -12.79 18.58
C SER A 90 -13.57 -11.97 18.22
N GLU A 91 -13.44 -11.47 16.98
CA GLU A 91 -12.29 -10.65 16.58
C GLU A 91 -12.38 -9.27 17.25
N PRO A 92 -11.33 -8.83 17.98
CA PRO A 92 -11.34 -7.52 18.60
C PRO A 92 -11.54 -6.40 17.57
N GLY A 93 -12.56 -5.57 17.78
CA GLY A 93 -12.92 -4.49 16.84
C GLY A 93 -13.84 -4.94 15.70
N HIS A 94 -14.36 -6.19 15.72
CA HIS A 94 -15.41 -6.65 14.80
C HIS A 94 -16.58 -5.66 14.76
N SER A 95 -17.14 -5.45 13.59
CA SER A 95 -18.34 -4.67 13.31
C SER A 95 -19.39 -5.55 12.64
N ALA A 96 -20.68 -5.32 12.93
CA ALA A 96 -21.76 -6.17 12.42
C ALA A 96 -21.81 -6.27 10.89
N ASP A 97 -21.38 -5.23 10.20
CA ASP A 97 -21.32 -5.17 8.75
C ASP A 97 -20.17 -6.02 8.14
N GLU A 98 -19.28 -6.56 8.98
CA GLU A 98 -18.22 -7.52 8.57
C GLU A 98 -18.73 -8.98 8.59
N GLY A 99 -19.99 -9.20 8.82
CA GLY A 99 -20.64 -10.52 8.88
C GLY A 99 -21.89 -10.61 8.02
N PRO A 100 -22.42 -11.84 7.87
CA PRO A 100 -21.81 -13.12 8.27
C PRO A 100 -20.57 -13.48 7.45
N GLN A 101 -19.59 -14.18 8.08
CA GLN A 101 -18.48 -14.74 7.34
C GLN A 101 -18.99 -15.72 6.26
N HIS A 102 -18.41 -15.65 5.08
CA HIS A 102 -18.75 -16.53 3.96
C HIS A 102 -17.52 -16.84 3.10
N THR A 103 -17.57 -17.96 2.38
CA THR A 103 -16.51 -18.33 1.46
C THR A 103 -16.67 -17.58 0.15
N VAL A 104 -15.59 -16.94 -0.31
CA VAL A 104 -15.48 -16.32 -1.63
C VAL A 104 -14.43 -17.06 -2.45
N THR A 105 -14.72 -17.31 -3.72
CA THR A 105 -13.81 -17.97 -4.67
C THR A 105 -13.43 -17.02 -5.80
N ILE A 106 -12.18 -16.66 -5.85
CA ILE A 106 -11.57 -15.94 -6.98
C ILE A 106 -11.16 -16.96 -8.02
N ALA A 107 -12.00 -17.16 -9.02
CA ALA A 107 -11.87 -18.26 -9.96
C ALA A 107 -10.64 -18.16 -10.89
N ARG A 108 -10.09 -16.96 -11.09
CA ARG A 108 -8.97 -16.69 -12.00
C ARG A 108 -7.99 -15.73 -11.36
N GLN A 109 -6.72 -15.85 -11.76
CA GLN A 109 -5.73 -14.83 -11.41
C GLN A 109 -6.11 -13.47 -12.02
N PHE A 110 -5.78 -12.41 -11.32
CA PHE A 110 -5.97 -11.03 -11.74
C PHE A 110 -4.75 -10.21 -11.32
N ALA A 111 -4.63 -8.98 -11.77
CA ALA A 111 -3.54 -8.14 -11.32
C ALA A 111 -4.07 -6.97 -10.48
N VAL A 112 -3.29 -6.59 -9.48
CA VAL A 112 -3.58 -5.50 -8.53
C VAL A 112 -2.42 -4.51 -8.57
N GLY A 113 -2.69 -3.22 -8.49
CA GLY A 113 -1.65 -2.22 -8.26
C GLY A 113 -0.80 -2.62 -7.07
N ARG A 114 0.51 -2.80 -7.30
CA ARG A 114 1.45 -3.19 -6.24
C ARG A 114 1.42 -2.21 -5.07
N PHE A 115 1.09 -0.98 -5.38
CA PHE A 115 0.94 0.16 -4.49
C PHE A 115 -0.41 0.84 -4.71
N GLU A 116 -0.81 1.73 -3.82
CA GLU A 116 -1.84 2.73 -4.08
C GLU A 116 -1.42 3.59 -5.29
N VAL A 117 -2.38 4.14 -6.04
CA VAL A 117 -2.06 5.08 -7.12
C VAL A 117 -1.38 6.31 -6.53
N THR A 118 -0.22 6.65 -7.09
CA THR A 118 0.61 7.75 -6.60
C THR A 118 0.25 9.08 -7.24
N PHE A 119 0.71 10.18 -6.64
CA PHE A 119 0.60 11.50 -7.28
C PHE A 119 1.33 11.57 -8.63
N ASP A 120 2.50 10.91 -8.79
CA ASP A 120 3.19 10.87 -10.08
C ASP A 120 2.33 10.23 -11.18
N GLU A 121 1.63 9.14 -10.84
CA GLU A 121 0.73 8.44 -11.76
C GLU A 121 -0.54 9.23 -12.04
N TRP A 122 -1.07 9.92 -11.04
CA TRP A 122 -2.22 10.83 -11.20
C TRP A 122 -1.86 12.04 -12.08
N ASP A 123 -0.72 12.67 -11.82
CA ASP A 123 -0.25 13.83 -12.58
C ASP A 123 -0.01 13.48 -14.04
N ALA A 124 0.47 12.27 -14.32
CA ALA A 124 0.57 11.76 -15.68
C ALA A 124 -0.80 11.61 -16.37
N CYS A 125 -1.82 11.16 -15.63
CA CYS A 125 -3.18 11.10 -16.15
C CYS A 125 -3.71 12.51 -16.48
N ALA A 126 -3.57 13.45 -15.58
CA ALA A 126 -4.03 14.84 -15.78
C ALA A 126 -3.27 15.53 -16.94
N ALA A 127 -1.97 15.32 -17.06
CA ALA A 127 -1.14 15.86 -18.12
C ALA A 127 -1.50 15.28 -19.50
N ASP A 128 -1.96 14.05 -19.56
CA ASP A 128 -2.40 13.34 -20.78
C ASP A 128 -3.86 13.67 -21.18
N GLY A 129 -4.49 14.63 -20.49
CA GLY A 129 -5.89 15.04 -20.71
C GLY A 129 -6.93 14.10 -20.09
N GLY A 130 -6.50 13.17 -19.21
CA GLY A 130 -7.36 12.32 -18.40
C GLY A 130 -7.72 12.95 -17.05
N CYS A 131 -8.36 12.16 -16.17
CA CYS A 131 -8.70 12.56 -14.81
C CYS A 131 -9.44 13.91 -14.72
N ASN A 132 -10.21 14.24 -15.77
CA ASN A 132 -10.96 15.50 -15.91
C ASN A 132 -10.11 16.78 -15.68
N GLY A 133 -8.78 16.67 -15.83
CA GLY A 133 -7.84 17.75 -15.52
C GLY A 133 -7.78 18.13 -14.03
N TYR A 134 -8.39 17.36 -13.15
CA TYR A 134 -8.41 17.62 -11.70
C TYR A 134 -7.02 17.48 -11.07
N LYS A 135 -6.66 18.43 -10.23
CA LYS A 135 -5.40 18.48 -9.51
C LYS A 135 -5.67 18.45 -8.01
N PRO A 136 -5.69 17.28 -7.37
CA PRO A 136 -5.94 17.16 -5.94
C PRO A 136 -4.83 17.82 -5.12
N SER A 137 -5.21 18.39 -3.95
CA SER A 137 -4.27 18.89 -2.95
C SER A 137 -3.40 17.75 -2.41
N ASP A 138 -2.13 18.03 -2.18
CA ASP A 138 -1.20 17.14 -1.47
C ASP A 138 -1.01 17.54 0.00
N GLU A 139 -1.85 18.46 0.51
CA GLU A 139 -1.82 19.00 1.87
C GLU A 139 -0.46 19.63 2.25
N GLY A 140 0.38 19.93 1.28
CA GLY A 140 1.75 20.40 1.50
C GLY A 140 2.71 19.31 1.97
N TRP A 141 2.31 18.02 1.89
CA TRP A 141 3.15 16.89 2.28
C TRP A 141 4.10 16.45 1.16
N GLY A 142 3.89 16.97 -0.04
CA GLY A 142 4.61 16.61 -1.26
C GLY A 142 3.91 15.53 -2.07
N ARG A 143 4.21 15.50 -3.36
CA ARG A 143 3.63 14.60 -4.37
C ARG A 143 4.52 13.37 -4.61
N GLY A 144 4.89 13.12 -5.82
CA GLY A 144 5.80 12.03 -6.17
C GLY A 144 5.22 10.65 -5.84
N ARG A 145 5.96 9.88 -5.09
CA ARG A 145 5.57 8.54 -4.67
C ARG A 145 4.58 8.47 -3.49
N ARG A 146 4.02 9.57 -3.02
CA ARG A 146 2.92 9.50 -2.06
C ARG A 146 1.64 9.06 -2.75
N PRO A 147 0.73 8.32 -2.04
CA PRO A 147 -0.57 7.98 -2.62
C PRO A 147 -1.34 9.26 -2.96
N VAL A 148 -2.02 9.27 -4.08
CA VAL A 148 -2.95 10.35 -4.39
C VAL A 148 -4.07 10.36 -3.36
N ILE A 149 -4.36 11.53 -2.83
CA ILE A 149 -5.41 11.80 -1.84
C ILE A 149 -6.35 12.90 -2.35
N ASN A 150 -7.43 13.16 -1.62
CA ASN A 150 -8.43 14.16 -2.02
C ASN A 150 -9.08 13.83 -3.38
N VAL A 151 -9.29 12.55 -3.65
CA VAL A 151 -9.94 12.04 -4.87
C VAL A 151 -11.23 11.31 -4.51
N SER A 152 -12.30 11.63 -5.25
CA SER A 152 -13.60 10.99 -5.11
C SER A 152 -13.64 9.65 -5.84
N TRP A 153 -14.72 8.87 -5.64
CA TRP A 153 -14.94 7.65 -6.40
C TRP A 153 -15.03 7.91 -7.91
N ASP A 154 -15.72 9.00 -8.29
CA ASP A 154 -15.83 9.41 -9.69
C ASP A 154 -14.47 9.81 -10.28
N ASP A 155 -13.60 10.46 -9.50
CA ASP A 155 -12.24 10.77 -9.90
C ASP A 155 -11.43 9.48 -10.13
N ALA A 156 -11.54 8.50 -9.23
CA ALA A 156 -10.89 7.20 -9.37
C ALA A 156 -11.41 6.45 -10.62
N LYS A 157 -12.72 6.53 -10.92
CA LYS A 157 -13.32 5.96 -12.16
C LYS A 157 -12.78 6.66 -13.40
N ALA A 158 -12.60 7.98 -13.38
CA ALA A 158 -11.98 8.71 -14.48
C ALA A 158 -10.53 8.25 -14.74
N TYR A 159 -9.77 8.02 -13.67
CA TYR A 159 -8.41 7.49 -13.77
C TYR A 159 -8.36 6.09 -14.42
N VAL A 160 -9.18 5.14 -13.94
CA VAL A 160 -9.18 3.77 -14.51
C VAL A 160 -9.68 3.76 -15.95
N ALA A 161 -10.60 4.64 -16.32
CA ALA A 161 -11.06 4.80 -17.71
C ALA A 161 -9.94 5.33 -18.62
N TRP A 162 -9.19 6.35 -18.17
CA TRP A 162 -8.01 6.85 -18.86
C TRP A 162 -6.95 5.76 -19.04
N LEU A 163 -6.63 5.05 -17.94
CA LEU A 163 -5.61 4.00 -17.94
C LEU A 163 -5.99 2.85 -18.89
N SER A 164 -7.27 2.46 -18.88
CA SER A 164 -7.80 1.45 -19.81
C SER A 164 -7.68 1.88 -21.27
N LYS A 165 -8.04 3.13 -21.58
CA LYS A 165 -7.90 3.71 -22.92
C LYS A 165 -6.44 3.78 -23.36
N LYS A 166 -5.54 4.21 -22.47
CA LYS A 166 -4.12 4.37 -22.73
C LYS A 166 -3.42 3.06 -23.05
N THR A 167 -3.79 2.01 -22.34
CA THR A 167 -3.13 0.68 -22.46
C THR A 167 -3.87 -0.28 -23.39
N GLY A 168 -5.13 -0.01 -23.73
CA GLY A 168 -6.01 -0.95 -24.43
C GLY A 168 -6.37 -2.18 -23.58
N LYS A 169 -6.27 -2.08 -22.25
CA LYS A 169 -6.50 -3.16 -21.28
C LYS A 169 -7.65 -2.82 -20.33
N SER A 170 -8.22 -3.84 -19.68
CA SER A 170 -9.35 -3.67 -18.76
C SER A 170 -8.87 -3.36 -17.35
N TYR A 171 -8.68 -2.09 -17.04
CA TYR A 171 -8.44 -1.60 -15.68
C TYR A 171 -9.75 -1.19 -15.00
N ARG A 172 -9.81 -1.36 -13.69
CA ARG A 172 -10.99 -1.09 -12.86
C ARG A 172 -10.59 -0.87 -11.40
N LEU A 173 -11.52 -0.47 -10.55
CA LEU A 173 -11.36 -0.60 -9.10
C LEU A 173 -11.45 -2.09 -8.70
N LEU A 174 -10.93 -2.43 -7.52
CA LEU A 174 -11.14 -3.75 -6.94
C LEU A 174 -12.57 -3.89 -6.45
N SER A 175 -13.07 -5.13 -6.43
CA SER A 175 -14.18 -5.45 -5.55
C SER A 175 -13.71 -5.50 -4.10
N ALA A 176 -14.63 -5.30 -3.13
CA ALA A 176 -14.33 -5.44 -1.72
C ALA A 176 -13.83 -6.85 -1.36
N ALA A 177 -14.31 -7.87 -2.07
CA ALA A 177 -13.87 -9.26 -1.93
C ALA A 177 -12.45 -9.47 -2.47
N GLU A 178 -12.14 -8.95 -3.65
CA GLU A 178 -10.78 -9.00 -4.22
C GLU A 178 -9.78 -8.27 -3.32
N TYR A 179 -10.18 -7.12 -2.77
CA TYR A 179 -9.34 -6.36 -1.86
C TYR A 179 -9.02 -7.15 -0.59
N GLU A 180 -10.03 -7.72 0.09
CA GLU A 180 -9.82 -8.50 1.30
C GLU A 180 -8.99 -9.76 1.03
N TYR A 181 -9.25 -10.47 -0.08
CA TYR A 181 -8.45 -11.60 -0.53
C TYR A 181 -6.99 -11.22 -0.73
N ALA A 182 -6.75 -10.12 -1.46
CA ALA A 182 -5.41 -9.61 -1.73
C ALA A 182 -4.70 -9.13 -0.45
N THR A 183 -5.44 -8.49 0.47
CA THR A 183 -4.92 -8.05 1.77
C THR A 183 -4.50 -9.22 2.63
N ARG A 184 -5.37 -10.21 2.81
CA ARG A 184 -5.10 -11.41 3.62
C ARG A 184 -3.95 -12.23 3.09
N ALA A 185 -3.80 -12.34 1.77
CA ALA A 185 -2.73 -13.11 1.12
C ALA A 185 -2.51 -14.50 1.73
N GLY A 186 -3.61 -15.20 2.05
CA GLY A 186 -3.63 -16.55 2.64
C GLY A 186 -3.75 -16.58 4.17
N THR A 187 -3.74 -15.47 4.87
CA THR A 187 -3.95 -15.41 6.32
C THR A 187 -5.43 -15.27 6.68
N GLN A 188 -5.77 -15.60 7.94
CA GLN A 188 -7.10 -15.35 8.53
C GLN A 188 -7.02 -14.44 9.76
N THR A 189 -5.86 -13.85 10.00
CA THR A 189 -5.58 -12.97 11.13
C THR A 189 -6.13 -11.56 10.90
N ALA A 190 -6.25 -10.77 11.95
CA ALA A 190 -6.76 -9.40 11.88
C ALA A 190 -5.96 -8.53 10.90
N TYR A 191 -4.65 -8.72 10.82
CA TYR A 191 -3.74 -8.06 9.86
C TYR A 191 -3.00 -9.11 9.04
N PRO A 192 -2.45 -8.76 7.87
CA PRO A 192 -1.69 -9.71 7.03
C PRO A 192 -0.51 -10.37 7.73
N TRP A 193 0.02 -9.77 8.77
CA TRP A 193 1.18 -10.24 9.55
C TRP A 193 0.81 -10.86 10.91
N GLY A 194 -0.46 -10.94 11.29
CA GLY A 194 -0.89 -11.53 12.57
C GLY A 194 -2.04 -10.79 13.24
N ASN A 195 -2.31 -11.10 14.51
CA ASN A 195 -3.44 -10.51 15.25
C ASN A 195 -3.09 -9.21 15.99
N ALA A 196 -1.83 -8.86 16.11
CA ALA A 196 -1.38 -7.60 16.70
C ALA A 196 -0.89 -6.65 15.61
N VAL A 197 -1.23 -5.36 15.73
CA VAL A 197 -0.75 -4.34 14.77
C VAL A 197 0.78 -4.24 14.78
N GLY A 198 1.42 -4.46 15.93
CA GLY A 198 2.86 -4.32 16.11
C GLY A 198 3.31 -2.87 16.01
N THR A 199 4.60 -2.68 15.71
CA THR A 199 5.20 -1.34 15.58
C THR A 199 5.81 -1.19 14.19
N ASN A 200 5.49 -0.09 13.51
CA ASN A 200 6.03 0.26 12.18
C ASN A 200 5.74 -0.79 11.07
N ASN A 201 4.61 -1.50 11.17
CA ASN A 201 4.13 -2.42 10.13
C ASN A 201 3.22 -1.74 9.11
N ALA A 202 2.63 -0.60 9.48
CA ALA A 202 1.76 0.21 8.63
C ALA A 202 1.82 1.67 9.06
N ASN A 203 1.30 2.57 8.23
CA ASN A 203 1.09 3.97 8.59
C ASN A 203 -0.32 4.17 9.12
N CYS A 204 -0.45 4.42 10.42
CA CYS A 204 -1.73 4.69 11.08
C CYS A 204 -1.51 5.54 12.33
N HIS A 205 -2.58 5.93 13.03
CA HIS A 205 -2.47 6.56 14.34
C HIS A 205 -2.07 5.54 15.40
N ALA A 206 -0.97 5.77 16.08
CA ALA A 206 -0.38 4.86 17.09
C ALA A 206 0.18 3.53 16.54
N CYS A 207 0.64 3.52 15.29
CA CYS A 207 1.37 2.40 14.68
C CYS A 207 2.90 2.54 14.78
N GLY A 208 3.41 3.67 15.22
CA GLY A 208 4.83 3.90 15.49
C GLY A 208 5.67 4.25 14.26
N SER A 209 5.07 4.59 13.13
CA SER A 209 5.79 5.08 11.95
C SER A 209 6.22 6.55 12.14
N GLN A 210 7.21 7.00 11.38
CA GLN A 210 7.61 8.40 11.39
C GLN A 210 6.52 9.36 10.84
N TRP A 211 5.52 8.83 10.12
CA TRP A 211 4.39 9.59 9.56
C TRP A 211 3.12 9.48 10.41
N ASP A 212 3.17 8.71 11.49
CA ASP A 212 2.07 8.35 12.39
C ASP A 212 1.21 9.58 12.77
N ALA A 213 -0.09 9.51 12.51
CA ALA A 213 -1.09 10.54 12.76
C ALA A 213 -0.78 11.94 12.19
N ARG A 214 0.11 12.04 11.19
CA ARG A 214 0.57 13.33 10.63
C ARG A 214 0.29 13.48 9.14
N GLN A 215 0.57 12.44 8.36
CA GLN A 215 0.52 12.50 6.90
C GLN A 215 0.62 11.09 6.28
N THR A 216 0.36 10.97 4.99
CA THR A 216 0.64 9.75 4.24
C THR A 216 2.14 9.45 4.21
N ALA A 217 2.51 8.18 4.06
CA ALA A 217 3.87 7.75 3.75
C ALA A 217 4.05 7.63 2.23
N PRO A 218 5.26 7.76 1.67
CA PRO A 218 5.53 7.28 0.31
C PRO A 218 5.18 5.80 0.18
N VAL A 219 4.53 5.41 -0.92
CA VAL A 219 4.10 4.00 -1.10
C VAL A 219 5.29 3.04 -1.04
N GLY A 220 5.08 1.86 -0.47
CA GLY A 220 6.12 0.86 -0.29
C GLY A 220 7.07 1.14 0.89
N SER A 221 6.70 2.02 1.82
CA SER A 221 7.50 2.32 3.02
C SER A 221 7.48 1.20 4.06
N PHE A 222 6.58 0.24 3.96
CA PHE A 222 6.42 -0.88 4.89
C PHE A 222 6.61 -2.21 4.17
N ALA A 223 6.62 -3.32 4.91
CA ALA A 223 6.80 -4.65 4.34
C ALA A 223 5.59 -5.05 3.48
N ALA A 224 5.86 -5.72 2.35
CA ALA A 224 4.82 -6.31 1.53
C ALA A 224 4.16 -7.50 2.23
N ASN A 225 2.90 -7.77 1.91
CA ASN A 225 2.20 -8.97 2.36
C ASN A 225 2.63 -10.23 1.59
N GLY A 226 2.02 -11.38 1.89
CA GLY A 226 2.34 -12.67 1.28
C GLY A 226 2.20 -12.73 -0.25
N PHE A 227 1.44 -11.84 -0.87
CA PHE A 227 1.33 -11.72 -2.33
C PHE A 227 2.27 -10.69 -2.95
N GLY A 228 3.04 -9.96 -2.15
CA GLY A 228 3.97 -8.93 -2.63
C GLY A 228 3.33 -7.55 -2.82
N LEU A 229 2.14 -7.34 -2.25
CA LEU A 229 1.42 -6.07 -2.26
C LEU A 229 1.79 -5.25 -1.03
N TYR A 230 1.94 -3.96 -1.21
CA TYR A 230 2.32 -2.99 -0.18
C TYR A 230 1.11 -2.16 0.26
N ASP A 231 1.17 -1.67 1.49
CA ASP A 231 0.23 -0.69 2.05
C ASP A 231 -1.24 -1.15 1.98
N MET A 232 -1.48 -2.49 1.99
CA MET A 232 -2.84 -3.06 1.96
C MET A 232 -3.64 -2.79 3.24
N VAL A 233 -3.01 -2.23 4.27
CA VAL A 233 -3.63 -1.74 5.50
C VAL A 233 -2.89 -0.48 5.96
N GLY A 234 -3.64 0.57 6.28
CA GLY A 234 -3.11 1.88 6.64
C GLY A 234 -2.77 2.74 5.44
N ASN A 235 -2.03 3.80 5.64
CA ASN A 235 -1.64 4.85 4.71
C ASN A 235 -2.85 5.64 4.19
N VAL A 236 -3.62 5.15 3.21
CA VAL A 236 -4.89 5.77 2.81
C VAL A 236 -6.02 4.73 2.75
N GLU A 237 -7.24 5.14 3.06
CA GLU A 237 -8.43 4.38 2.67
C GLU A 237 -8.53 4.32 1.15
N GLU A 238 -9.04 3.22 0.63
CA GLU A 238 -9.10 2.95 -0.79
C GLU A 238 -10.51 2.68 -1.26
N TRP A 239 -10.93 3.37 -2.32
CA TRP A 239 -12.21 3.17 -2.98
C TRP A 239 -12.32 1.81 -3.63
N MET A 240 -13.47 1.13 -3.38
CA MET A 240 -13.87 -0.12 -4.05
C MET A 240 -14.97 0.12 -5.08
N GLU A 241 -15.19 -0.86 -5.95
CA GLU A 241 -16.29 -0.83 -6.93
C GLU A 241 -17.66 -1.06 -6.28
N ASP A 242 -17.70 -1.74 -5.12
CA ASP A 242 -18.91 -2.17 -4.43
C ASP A 242 -19.75 -1.02 -3.87
N CYS A 243 -21.06 -1.15 -3.98
CA CYS A 243 -22.00 -0.32 -3.23
C CYS A 243 -22.04 -0.75 -1.76
N TYR A 244 -22.43 0.16 -0.88
CA TYR A 244 -22.55 -0.18 0.54
C TYR A 244 -23.78 -1.06 0.80
N HIS A 245 -23.60 -2.10 1.59
CA HIS A 245 -24.63 -2.97 2.17
C HIS A 245 -24.34 -3.14 3.68
N ASP A 246 -25.40 -3.21 4.49
CA ASP A 246 -25.28 -3.25 5.95
C ASP A 246 -24.65 -4.55 6.50
N SER A 247 -24.59 -5.61 5.69
CA SER A 247 -24.01 -6.90 6.04
C SER A 247 -23.61 -7.67 4.80
N TYR A 248 -22.99 -8.86 4.98
CA TYR A 248 -22.68 -9.77 3.87
C TYR A 248 -23.81 -10.77 3.56
N SER A 249 -25.03 -10.61 4.10
CA SER A 249 -26.18 -11.46 3.74
C SER A 249 -26.54 -11.25 2.26
N GLY A 250 -26.37 -12.31 1.44
CA GLY A 250 -26.60 -12.24 0.01
C GLY A 250 -25.44 -11.71 -0.82
N ALA A 251 -24.27 -11.48 -0.24
CA ALA A 251 -23.07 -11.03 -0.95
C ALA A 251 -22.63 -12.06 -2.01
N PRO A 252 -22.09 -11.61 -3.18
CA PRO A 252 -21.52 -12.49 -4.18
C PRO A 252 -20.39 -13.37 -3.59
N ALA A 253 -20.38 -14.65 -3.96
CA ALA A 253 -19.37 -15.61 -3.53
C ALA A 253 -18.29 -15.88 -4.58
N ASP A 254 -18.31 -15.15 -5.71
CA ASP A 254 -17.42 -15.32 -6.85
C ASP A 254 -16.35 -14.21 -6.97
N GLY A 255 -16.29 -13.31 -5.99
CA GLY A 255 -15.36 -12.19 -5.99
C GLY A 255 -15.79 -11.00 -6.85
N SER A 256 -16.94 -11.04 -7.50
CA SER A 256 -17.47 -9.89 -8.25
C SER A 256 -17.85 -8.74 -7.30
N ALA A 257 -17.82 -7.51 -7.81
CA ALA A 257 -18.28 -6.35 -7.07
C ALA A 257 -19.80 -6.43 -6.80
N TRP A 258 -20.18 -6.16 -5.57
CA TRP A 258 -21.59 -6.19 -5.17
C TRP A 258 -22.24 -4.82 -5.42
N ILE A 259 -22.88 -4.70 -6.59
CA ILE A 259 -23.50 -3.45 -7.06
C ILE A 259 -25.02 -3.51 -7.13
N GLU A 260 -25.61 -4.69 -6.86
CA GLU A 260 -27.05 -4.91 -6.91
C GLU A 260 -27.69 -4.80 -5.53
N GLY A 261 -28.96 -4.39 -5.49
CA GLY A 261 -29.76 -4.40 -4.26
C GLY A 261 -29.47 -3.28 -3.25
N ALA A 262 -28.66 -2.27 -3.62
CA ALA A 262 -28.33 -1.13 -2.77
C ALA A 262 -28.41 0.20 -3.53
N ASP A 263 -28.51 1.29 -2.77
CA ASP A 263 -28.27 2.64 -3.30
C ASP A 263 -26.75 2.84 -3.45
N CYS A 264 -26.29 2.88 -4.69
CA CYS A 264 -24.89 3.05 -5.04
C CYS A 264 -24.38 4.49 -4.92
N SER A 265 -25.12 5.40 -4.30
CA SER A 265 -24.62 6.72 -3.91
C SER A 265 -23.51 6.64 -2.89
N SER A 266 -23.40 5.50 -2.17
CA SER A 266 -22.34 5.19 -1.21
C SER A 266 -21.54 3.97 -1.67
N ARG A 267 -20.21 4.10 -1.63
CA ARG A 267 -19.27 3.06 -2.04
C ARG A 267 -18.40 2.60 -0.87
N ILE A 268 -18.03 1.33 -0.91
CA ILE A 268 -17.13 0.75 0.09
C ILE A 268 -15.73 1.37 -0.02
N VAL A 269 -15.12 1.62 1.13
CA VAL A 269 -13.68 1.89 1.28
C VAL A 269 -13.07 0.87 2.23
N ARG A 270 -11.76 0.63 2.07
CA ARG A 270 -10.98 -0.37 2.79
C ARG A 270 -9.63 0.22 3.22
N ALA A 271 -8.80 -0.54 3.89
CA ALA A 271 -7.45 -0.26 4.38
C ALA A 271 -7.39 0.44 5.75
N GLY A 272 -8.30 1.35 6.07
CA GLY A 272 -8.02 2.39 7.06
C GLY A 272 -6.91 3.33 6.57
N SER A 273 -6.42 4.23 7.41
CA SER A 273 -5.46 5.24 6.93
C SER A 273 -4.48 5.71 8.00
N TRP A 274 -3.56 6.60 7.62
CA TRP A 274 -2.61 7.28 8.50
C TRP A 274 -3.28 7.95 9.71
N PHE A 275 -4.54 8.30 9.59
CA PHE A 275 -5.33 9.03 10.58
C PHE A 275 -6.04 8.13 11.59
N PHE A 276 -6.38 6.89 11.22
CA PHE A 276 -7.19 5.99 12.03
C PHE A 276 -6.36 5.12 12.98
N ALA A 277 -6.98 4.76 14.12
CA ALA A 277 -6.42 3.82 15.09
C ALA A 277 -6.35 2.38 14.53
N PRO A 278 -5.49 1.49 15.07
CA PRO A 278 -5.27 0.14 14.57
C PRO A 278 -6.54 -0.69 14.33
N ALA A 279 -7.57 -0.56 15.16
CA ALA A 279 -8.81 -1.30 15.00
C ALA A 279 -9.52 -1.05 13.65
N PHE A 280 -9.22 0.06 12.98
CA PHE A 280 -9.77 0.41 11.67
C PHE A 280 -8.94 -0.10 10.48
N LEU A 281 -7.78 -0.72 10.75
CA LEU A 281 -6.87 -1.24 9.74
C LEU A 281 -7.01 -2.75 9.50
N ARG A 282 -7.90 -3.44 10.21
CA ARG A 282 -8.06 -4.90 10.10
C ARG A 282 -8.43 -5.31 8.67
N SER A 283 -7.95 -6.46 8.23
CA SER A 283 -8.19 -6.97 6.87
C SER A 283 -9.67 -7.06 6.51
N ALA A 284 -10.55 -7.36 7.50
CA ALA A 284 -11.99 -7.42 7.32
C ALA A 284 -12.68 -6.06 7.43
N LYS A 285 -12.01 -5.03 7.97
CA LYS A 285 -12.65 -3.74 8.23
C LYS A 285 -13.12 -3.11 6.93
N ARG A 286 -14.35 -2.64 6.95
CA ARG A 286 -14.98 -1.91 5.84
C ARG A 286 -15.61 -0.62 6.37
N TYR A 287 -15.67 0.37 5.50
CA TYR A 287 -16.36 1.62 5.73
C TYR A 287 -16.98 2.08 4.39
N TRP A 288 -17.64 3.22 4.39
CA TRP A 288 -18.25 3.76 3.18
C TRP A 288 -18.30 5.29 3.19
N PHE A 289 -18.28 5.87 2.00
CA PHE A 289 -18.55 7.29 1.76
C PHE A 289 -19.45 7.45 0.54
N THR A 290 -20.10 8.60 0.44
CA THR A 290 -20.77 8.98 -0.82
C THR A 290 -19.72 9.24 -1.90
N THR A 291 -20.11 9.02 -3.16
CA THR A 291 -19.18 8.99 -4.30
C THR A 291 -18.42 10.28 -4.56
N ASP A 292 -18.91 11.41 -4.03
CA ASP A 292 -18.35 12.77 -4.19
C ASP A 292 -17.32 13.17 -3.12
N TYR A 293 -17.14 12.36 -2.05
CA TYR A 293 -16.22 12.70 -0.96
C TYR A 293 -14.77 12.73 -1.43
N ARG A 294 -14.05 13.75 -0.98
CA ARG A 294 -12.61 13.94 -1.17
C ARG A 294 -11.99 14.24 0.18
N LEU A 295 -11.11 13.36 0.66
CA LEU A 295 -10.52 13.46 2.00
C LEU A 295 -9.00 13.23 1.89
N ASN A 296 -8.24 13.87 2.77
CA ASN A 296 -6.78 13.80 2.77
C ASN A 296 -6.21 12.45 3.27
N TYR A 297 -7.09 11.49 3.48
CA TYR A 297 -6.77 10.11 3.83
C TYR A 297 -7.47 9.09 2.93
N LEU A 298 -8.02 9.53 1.80
CA LEU A 298 -8.82 8.72 0.89
C LEU A 298 -8.22 8.78 -0.52
N GLY A 299 -7.84 7.61 -1.01
CA GLY A 299 -7.25 7.36 -2.32
C GLY A 299 -7.83 6.10 -2.96
N PHE A 300 -7.04 5.39 -3.75
CA PHE A 300 -7.45 4.13 -4.38
C PHE A 300 -6.25 3.38 -4.96
N ARG A 301 -6.46 2.10 -5.27
CA ARG A 301 -5.59 1.33 -6.16
C ARG A 301 -6.36 0.71 -7.30
N VAL A 302 -5.67 0.27 -8.33
CA VAL A 302 -6.30 -0.30 -9.51
C VAL A 302 -6.22 -1.83 -9.52
N ALA A 303 -7.21 -2.47 -10.14
CA ALA A 303 -7.14 -3.86 -10.57
C ALA A 303 -7.11 -3.94 -12.11
N ARG A 304 -6.59 -5.05 -12.62
CA ARG A 304 -6.63 -5.37 -14.04
C ARG A 304 -7.12 -6.79 -14.23
N THR A 305 -8.16 -6.93 -15.04
CA THR A 305 -8.63 -8.25 -15.47
C THR A 305 -7.65 -8.82 -16.49
N LEU A 306 -7.09 -10.00 -16.22
CA LEU A 306 -6.19 -10.71 -17.11
C LEU A 306 -6.98 -11.56 -18.11
N ALA A 307 -6.45 -11.69 -19.32
CA ALA A 307 -7.05 -12.56 -20.33
C ALA A 307 -7.04 -14.04 -19.88
N PRO A 308 -8.05 -14.85 -20.25
CA PRO A 308 -8.14 -16.27 -19.92
C PRO A 308 -7.09 -17.13 -20.63
#